data_7c99c61a6b2f7fed17d0ec9ef10acde1
#
_entry.id   7c99c61a6b2f7fed17d0ec9ef10acde1
#
_cell.length_a   1.000
_cell.length_b   1.000
_cell.length_c   1.000
_cell.angle_alpha   90.00
_cell.angle_beta   90.00
_cell.angle_gamma   90.00
#
_symmetry.space_group_name_H-M   'P 1'
#
loop_
_entity.id
_entity.type
_entity.pdbx_description
1 polymer ?
#
loop_
_entity_poly.entity_id
_entity_poly.type
_entity_poly.pdbx_seq_one_letter_code
_entity_poly.pdbx_strand_id
1 'polypeptide(L)'
;MNVLEVKQLQIMRDQRMIIDNLSFELPEGHRLFLQGDIGCGKSTLLHCLLGFIPYQQGEISWFDNTCRQEKDFVPLRGKVGICFQHAGDQLFGPTVLDDVAFGPLNQGLNRNEAYQIALQQLERLNIVRLKDRSVNTLSGGEQNFTALAGVLAMQPKVLLLDEPTNGLDAKNIAKLTALLRELQLPMLIASHDLRFSETLANSCLSD
;
A
#
# COMPACT_ATOMS: atom_id res chain seq x y z
N MET A 1 -5.33 -13.08 -14.98
CA MET A 1 -4.09 -12.41 -15.41
C MET A 1 -3.32 -12.01 -14.15
N ASN A 2 -1.97 -12.14 -14.14
CA ASN A 2 -1.18 -11.71 -12.99
C ASN A 2 -0.90 -10.22 -13.09
N VAL A 3 -1.11 -9.48 -12.02
CA VAL A 3 -0.74 -8.06 -11.95
C VAL A 3 0.69 -7.86 -11.45
N LEU A 4 1.20 -8.83 -10.69
CA LEU A 4 2.59 -8.91 -10.23
C LEU A 4 3.06 -10.36 -10.34
N GLU A 5 4.26 -10.53 -10.85
CA GLU A 5 4.98 -11.80 -10.87
C GLU A 5 6.41 -11.58 -10.36
N VAL A 6 6.82 -12.42 -9.43
CA VAL A 6 8.16 -12.40 -8.82
C VAL A 6 8.77 -13.77 -8.98
N LYS A 7 10.00 -13.83 -9.53
CA LYS A 7 10.73 -15.08 -9.78
C LYS A 7 12.11 -15.06 -9.16
N GLN A 8 12.38 -16.03 -8.30
CA GLN A 8 13.69 -16.28 -7.71
C GLN A 8 14.39 -15.01 -7.17
N LEU A 9 13.59 -14.15 -6.53
CA LEU A 9 14.03 -12.85 -6.04
C LEU A 9 15.01 -13.00 -4.88
N GLN A 10 16.15 -12.29 -4.97
CA GLN A 10 17.12 -12.16 -3.90
C GLN A 10 17.33 -10.70 -3.55
N ILE A 11 17.19 -10.37 -2.26
CA ILE A 11 17.38 -9.03 -1.73
C ILE A 11 18.41 -9.08 -0.62
N MET A 12 19.49 -8.29 -0.77
CA MET A 12 20.50 -8.08 0.27
C MET A 12 20.41 -6.65 0.81
N ARG A 13 20.66 -6.50 2.10
CA ARG A 13 20.84 -5.22 2.76
C ARG A 13 21.98 -5.31 3.76
N ASP A 14 22.88 -4.33 3.72
CA ASP A 14 24.05 -4.27 4.63
C ASP A 14 24.82 -5.61 4.70
N GLN A 15 25.06 -6.22 3.52
CA GLN A 15 25.72 -7.51 3.34
C GLN A 15 24.98 -8.72 3.96
N ARG A 16 23.73 -8.55 4.36
CA ARG A 16 22.89 -9.64 4.86
C ARG A 16 21.85 -10.02 3.80
N MET A 17 21.65 -11.32 3.63
CA MET A 17 20.53 -11.83 2.85
C MET A 17 19.24 -11.59 3.63
N ILE A 18 18.33 -10.81 3.05
CA ILE A 18 17.01 -10.53 3.65
C ILE A 18 15.96 -11.44 3.01
N ILE A 19 16.02 -11.61 1.71
CA ILE A 19 15.12 -12.49 0.95
C ILE A 19 15.99 -13.36 0.04
N ASP A 20 15.75 -14.65 0.08
CA ASP A 20 16.47 -15.63 -0.74
C ASP A 20 15.49 -16.48 -1.54
N ASN A 21 15.68 -16.48 -2.88
CA ASN A 21 14.95 -17.31 -3.82
C ASN A 21 13.40 -17.24 -3.73
N LEU A 22 12.84 -16.07 -3.47
CA LEU A 22 11.39 -15.88 -3.33
C LEU A 22 10.71 -15.84 -4.71
N SER A 23 9.66 -16.63 -4.87
CA SER A 23 8.82 -16.61 -6.07
C SER A 23 7.35 -16.62 -5.69
N PHE A 24 6.55 -15.75 -6.30
CA PHE A 24 5.10 -15.71 -6.12
C PHE A 24 4.42 -14.91 -7.23
N GLU A 25 3.11 -15.03 -7.30
CA GLU A 25 2.25 -14.31 -8.23
C GLU A 25 1.10 -13.64 -7.48
N LEU A 26 0.69 -12.47 -7.96
CA LEU A 26 -0.51 -11.78 -7.50
C LEU A 26 -1.49 -11.68 -8.67
N PRO A 27 -2.51 -12.55 -8.72
CA PRO A 27 -3.56 -12.45 -9.74
C PRO A 27 -4.48 -11.24 -9.53
N GLU A 28 -5.18 -10.85 -10.59
CA GLU A 28 -6.27 -9.85 -10.49
C GLU A 28 -7.30 -10.26 -9.44
N GLY A 29 -7.75 -9.28 -8.64
CA GLY A 29 -8.77 -9.48 -7.62
C GLY A 29 -8.32 -10.30 -6.40
N HIS A 30 -7.07 -10.79 -6.36
CA HIS A 30 -6.55 -11.55 -5.23
C HIS A 30 -5.97 -10.68 -4.13
N ARG A 31 -6.11 -11.14 -2.90
CA ARG A 31 -5.48 -10.59 -1.70
C ARG A 31 -4.47 -11.61 -1.19
N LEU A 32 -3.19 -11.32 -1.42
CA LEU A 32 -2.07 -12.13 -0.99
C LEU A 32 -1.48 -11.53 0.27
N PHE A 33 -1.36 -12.34 1.32
CA PHE A 33 -0.74 -11.94 2.58
C PHE A 33 0.70 -12.44 2.66
N LEU A 34 1.60 -11.53 3.02
CA LEU A 34 2.96 -11.85 3.44
C LEU A 34 2.95 -12.02 4.95
N GLN A 35 3.04 -13.26 5.40
CA GLN A 35 3.12 -13.61 6.82
C GLN A 35 4.57 -13.89 7.19
N GLY A 36 4.94 -13.60 8.41
CA GLY A 36 6.28 -13.84 8.96
C GLY A 36 6.52 -12.93 10.15
N ASP A 37 7.55 -13.24 10.90
CA ASP A 37 7.93 -12.52 12.11
C ASP A 37 8.28 -11.06 11.83
N ILE A 38 8.27 -10.24 12.90
CA ILE A 38 8.73 -8.86 12.83
C ILE A 38 10.21 -8.87 12.43
N GLY A 39 10.56 -8.12 11.38
CA GLY A 39 11.94 -8.03 10.89
C GLY A 39 12.35 -9.09 9.85
N CYS A 40 11.47 -10.01 9.43
CA CYS A 40 11.77 -11.00 8.39
C CYS A 40 11.92 -10.42 6.96
N GLY A 41 11.71 -9.11 6.76
CA GLY A 41 11.95 -8.47 5.47
C GLY A 41 10.71 -8.06 4.68
N LYS A 42 9.48 -8.20 5.24
CA LYS A 42 8.22 -7.84 4.54
C LYS A 42 8.23 -6.41 3.97
N SER A 43 8.54 -5.42 4.79
CA SER A 43 8.64 -4.02 4.32
C SER A 43 9.74 -3.82 3.28
N THR A 44 10.87 -4.52 3.45
CA THR A 44 11.96 -4.51 2.46
C THR A 44 11.51 -5.05 1.11
N LEU A 45 10.73 -6.14 1.11
CA LEU A 45 10.12 -6.69 -0.09
C LEU A 45 9.19 -5.66 -0.75
N LEU A 46 8.24 -5.08 -0.01
CA LEU A 46 7.32 -4.08 -0.56
C LEU A 46 8.06 -2.89 -1.18
N HIS A 47 9.11 -2.40 -0.53
CA HIS A 47 9.94 -1.31 -1.07
C HIS A 47 10.72 -1.73 -2.32
N CYS A 48 11.23 -2.97 -2.36
CA CYS A 48 11.92 -3.52 -3.52
C CYS A 48 10.97 -3.64 -4.73
N LEU A 49 9.73 -4.10 -4.51
CA LEU A 49 8.71 -4.22 -5.55
C LEU A 49 8.33 -2.89 -6.21
N LEU A 50 8.60 -1.77 -5.54
CA LEU A 50 8.39 -0.41 -6.06
C LEU A 50 9.68 0.26 -6.57
N GLY A 51 10.82 -0.43 -6.50
CA GLY A 51 12.11 0.08 -6.94
C GLY A 51 12.79 1.05 -5.96
N PHE A 52 12.31 1.16 -4.71
CA PHE A 52 12.97 1.95 -3.67
C PHE A 52 14.22 1.27 -3.13
N ILE A 53 14.28 -0.05 -3.22
CA ILE A 53 15.42 -0.88 -2.83
C ILE A 53 15.79 -1.75 -4.03
N PRO A 54 17.07 -1.80 -4.44
CA PRO A 54 17.51 -2.69 -5.52
C PRO A 54 17.50 -4.15 -5.06
N TYR A 55 17.34 -5.05 -6.02
CA TYR A 55 17.50 -6.50 -5.81
C TYR A 55 18.73 -7.02 -6.56
N GLN A 56 19.29 -8.15 -6.10
CA GLN A 56 20.52 -8.72 -6.66
C GLN A 56 20.25 -9.71 -7.79
N GLN A 57 19.27 -10.60 -7.56
CA GLN A 57 18.92 -11.64 -8.52
C GLN A 57 17.40 -11.81 -8.62
N GLY A 58 16.97 -12.48 -9.67
CA GLY A 58 15.57 -12.75 -9.92
C GLY A 58 14.92 -11.74 -10.87
N GLU A 59 13.60 -11.77 -10.92
CA GLU A 59 12.79 -10.93 -11.79
C GLU A 59 11.56 -10.43 -11.07
N ILE A 60 11.24 -9.17 -11.29
CA ILE A 60 9.97 -8.52 -10.86
C ILE A 60 9.27 -8.05 -12.12
N SER A 61 8.04 -8.50 -12.35
CA SER A 61 7.21 -8.07 -13.47
C SER A 61 5.88 -7.51 -12.99
N TRP A 62 5.61 -6.25 -13.33
CA TRP A 62 4.34 -5.59 -13.08
C TRP A 62 3.56 -5.43 -14.39
N PHE A 63 2.31 -5.91 -14.44
CA PHE A 63 1.44 -5.78 -15.61
C PHE A 63 2.16 -6.25 -16.89
N ASP A 64 2.80 -7.42 -16.85
CA ASP A 64 3.58 -8.05 -17.91
C ASP A 64 4.86 -7.27 -18.34
N ASN A 65 5.29 -6.28 -17.57
CA ASN A 65 6.51 -5.53 -17.82
C ASN A 65 7.55 -5.82 -16.74
N THR A 66 8.72 -6.32 -17.16
CA THR A 66 9.84 -6.55 -16.25
C THR A 66 10.45 -5.23 -15.78
N CYS A 67 10.63 -5.11 -14.47
CA CYS A 67 11.16 -3.92 -13.79
C CYS A 67 12.50 -4.25 -13.13
N ARG A 68 13.61 -3.65 -13.60
CA ARG A 68 14.95 -3.88 -13.07
C ARG A 68 15.68 -2.59 -12.67
N GLN A 69 15.43 -1.52 -13.36
CA GLN A 69 16.06 -0.22 -13.15
C GLN A 69 15.02 0.79 -12.70
N GLU A 70 15.43 1.84 -12.02
CA GLU A 70 14.53 2.88 -11.51
C GLU A 70 13.50 3.37 -12.56
N LYS A 71 13.95 3.59 -13.79
CA LYS A 71 13.08 4.02 -14.91
C LYS A 71 11.92 3.07 -15.20
N ASP A 72 12.11 1.75 -14.93
CA ASP A 72 11.09 0.74 -15.20
C ASP A 72 9.95 0.81 -14.18
N PHE A 73 10.24 1.32 -12.97
CA PHE A 73 9.24 1.52 -11.91
C PHE A 73 8.49 2.86 -12.02
N VAL A 74 9.00 3.83 -12.78
CA VAL A 74 8.33 5.14 -12.95
C VAL A 74 6.88 5.01 -13.45
N PRO A 75 6.54 4.14 -14.43
CA PRO A 75 5.17 3.96 -14.90
C PRO A 75 4.21 3.35 -13.87
N LEU A 76 4.73 2.83 -12.74
CA LEU A 76 3.92 2.27 -11.66
C LEU A 76 3.38 3.36 -10.71
N ARG A 77 3.97 4.55 -10.71
CA ARG A 77 3.56 5.66 -9.84
C ARG A 77 2.10 6.03 -10.11
N GLY A 78 1.28 5.95 -9.06
CA GLY A 78 -0.16 6.12 -9.13
C GLY A 78 -0.95 4.89 -9.59
N LYS A 79 -0.34 3.91 -10.28
CA LYS A 79 -0.98 2.62 -10.62
C LYS A 79 -0.89 1.62 -9.47
N VAL A 80 0.22 1.61 -8.77
CA VAL A 80 0.43 0.81 -7.56
C VAL A 80 0.41 1.76 -6.38
N GLY A 81 -0.60 1.62 -5.54
CA GLY A 81 -0.73 2.39 -4.31
C GLY A 81 -0.03 1.69 -3.15
N ILE A 82 0.64 2.44 -2.29
CA ILE A 82 1.26 1.90 -1.08
C ILE A 82 0.83 2.69 0.15
N CYS A 83 0.49 1.96 1.23
CA CYS A 83 0.39 2.52 2.57
C CYS A 83 1.54 1.97 3.41
N PHE A 84 2.38 2.85 3.93
CA PHE A 84 3.52 2.49 4.76
C PHE A 84 3.10 2.15 6.18
N GLN A 85 3.93 1.37 6.87
CA GLN A 85 3.74 0.96 8.28
C GLN A 85 3.49 2.15 9.22
N HIS A 86 4.19 3.27 9.00
CA HIS A 86 4.00 4.51 9.73
C HIS A 86 3.28 5.52 8.84
N ALA A 87 1.95 5.51 8.91
CA ALA A 87 1.11 6.37 8.08
C ALA A 87 1.44 7.87 8.25
N GLY A 88 1.87 8.29 9.45
CA GLY A 88 2.29 9.67 9.70
C GLY A 88 3.46 10.15 8.83
N ASP A 89 4.37 9.26 8.46
CA ASP A 89 5.52 9.59 7.61
C ASP A 89 5.11 9.80 6.14
N GLN A 90 3.90 9.36 5.78
CA GLN A 90 3.35 9.49 4.44
C GLN A 90 2.56 10.80 4.26
N LEU A 91 2.14 11.43 5.36
CA LEU A 91 1.30 12.63 5.36
C LEU A 91 2.17 13.88 5.43
N PHE A 92 1.96 14.81 4.51
CA PHE A 92 2.76 16.05 4.41
C PHE A 92 1.93 17.29 4.06
N GLY A 93 0.65 17.12 3.71
CA GLY A 93 -0.26 18.24 3.43
C GLY A 93 -0.54 19.09 4.66
N PRO A 94 -0.86 20.38 4.51
CA PRO A 94 -1.22 21.26 5.64
C PRO A 94 -2.53 20.81 6.30
N THR A 95 -3.50 20.33 5.50
CA THR A 95 -4.75 19.77 5.99
C THR A 95 -4.96 18.36 5.42
N VAL A 96 -5.87 17.60 6.02
CA VAL A 96 -6.29 16.28 5.52
C VAL A 96 -6.79 16.37 4.08
N LEU A 97 -7.59 17.39 3.75
CA LEU A 97 -8.12 17.56 2.40
C LEU A 97 -7.02 17.87 1.38
N ASP A 98 -6.06 18.72 1.74
CA ASP A 98 -4.93 19.05 0.87
C ASP A 98 -4.05 17.81 0.64
N ASP A 99 -3.82 17.02 1.69
CA ASP A 99 -3.02 15.80 1.60
C ASP A 99 -3.66 14.76 0.66
N VAL A 100 -4.95 14.50 0.82
CA VAL A 100 -5.69 13.55 -0.03
C VAL A 100 -5.81 14.05 -1.48
N ALA A 101 -5.91 15.35 -1.71
CA ALA A 101 -5.98 15.95 -3.04
C ALA A 101 -4.63 15.94 -3.78
N PHE A 102 -3.51 15.79 -3.08
CA PHE A 102 -2.17 15.90 -3.64
C PHE A 102 -1.89 14.89 -4.77
N GLY A 103 -2.28 13.63 -4.57
CA GLY A 103 -2.11 12.59 -5.59
C GLY A 103 -2.82 12.92 -6.90
N PRO A 104 -4.14 13.18 -6.90
CA PRO A 104 -4.89 13.64 -8.08
C PRO A 104 -4.32 14.89 -8.75
N LEU A 105 -3.86 15.88 -7.97
CA LEU A 105 -3.18 17.07 -8.53
C LEU A 105 -1.91 16.69 -9.31
N ASN A 106 -1.09 15.79 -8.76
CA ASN A 106 0.12 15.30 -9.44
C ASN A 106 -0.17 14.44 -10.67
N GLN A 107 -1.37 13.86 -10.76
CA GLN A 107 -1.84 13.17 -11.96
C GLN A 107 -2.34 14.15 -13.05
N GLY A 108 -2.29 15.45 -12.80
CA GLY A 108 -2.64 16.50 -13.78
C GLY A 108 -4.09 16.94 -13.74
N LEU A 109 -4.88 16.51 -12.75
CA LEU A 109 -6.25 16.99 -12.58
C LEU A 109 -6.24 18.45 -12.12
N ASN A 110 -7.25 19.21 -12.53
CA ASN A 110 -7.42 20.55 -12.02
C ASN A 110 -7.82 20.55 -10.53
N ARG A 111 -7.67 21.70 -9.88
CA ARG A 111 -7.89 21.83 -8.44
C ARG A 111 -9.29 21.37 -8.01
N ASN A 112 -10.32 21.78 -8.75
CA ASN A 112 -11.71 21.45 -8.38
C ASN A 112 -11.96 19.94 -8.46
N GLU A 113 -11.50 19.28 -9.53
CA GLU A 113 -11.61 17.83 -9.70
C GLU A 113 -10.86 17.08 -8.61
N ALA A 114 -9.62 17.45 -8.35
CA ALA A 114 -8.80 16.81 -7.32
C ALA A 114 -9.41 16.90 -5.92
N TYR A 115 -9.92 18.06 -5.55
CA TYR A 115 -10.56 18.28 -4.26
C TYR A 115 -11.92 17.56 -4.15
N GLN A 116 -12.67 17.45 -5.24
CA GLN A 116 -13.90 16.65 -5.25
C GLN A 116 -13.60 15.17 -5.04
N ILE A 117 -12.59 14.62 -5.72
CA ILE A 117 -12.15 13.23 -5.53
C ILE A 117 -11.70 13.02 -4.09
N ALA A 118 -10.91 13.95 -3.53
CA ALA A 118 -10.46 13.88 -2.15
C ALA A 118 -11.65 13.82 -1.17
N LEU A 119 -12.64 14.70 -1.32
CA LEU A 119 -13.85 14.70 -0.50
C LEU A 119 -14.62 13.38 -0.61
N GLN A 120 -14.78 12.83 -1.81
CA GLN A 120 -15.44 11.53 -2.02
C GLN A 120 -14.71 10.39 -1.27
N GLN A 121 -13.37 10.38 -1.29
CA GLN A 121 -12.63 9.37 -0.53
C GLN A 121 -12.76 9.56 0.98
N LEU A 122 -12.72 10.79 1.47
CA LEU A 122 -12.93 11.10 2.89
C LEU A 122 -14.34 10.70 3.37
N GLU A 123 -15.35 10.90 2.54
CA GLU A 123 -16.72 10.44 2.80
C GLU A 123 -16.81 8.91 2.81
N ARG A 124 -16.24 8.24 1.80
CA ARG A 124 -16.19 6.78 1.70
C ARG A 124 -15.57 6.14 2.93
N LEU A 125 -14.48 6.74 3.44
CA LEU A 125 -13.80 6.26 4.63
C LEU A 125 -14.45 6.77 5.95
N ASN A 126 -15.52 7.56 5.87
CA ASN A 126 -16.20 8.16 7.01
C ASN A 126 -15.25 8.98 7.92
N ILE A 127 -14.41 9.81 7.30
CA ILE A 127 -13.46 10.72 7.95
C ILE A 127 -13.55 12.15 7.43
N VAL A 128 -14.60 12.51 6.68
CA VAL A 128 -14.80 13.85 6.11
C VAL A 128 -14.78 14.96 7.18
N ARG A 129 -15.17 14.63 8.42
CA ARG A 129 -15.09 15.54 9.58
C ARG A 129 -13.67 16.04 9.87
N LEU A 130 -12.64 15.34 9.36
CA LEU A 130 -11.23 15.68 9.58
C LEU A 130 -10.66 16.59 8.48
N LYS A 131 -11.41 16.88 7.42
CA LYS A 131 -10.91 17.51 6.18
C LYS A 131 -10.08 18.77 6.39
N ASP A 132 -10.49 19.61 7.36
CA ASP A 132 -9.85 20.89 7.65
C ASP A 132 -8.81 20.81 8.78
N ARG A 133 -8.59 19.62 9.36
CA ARG A 133 -7.58 19.42 10.40
C ARG A 133 -6.19 19.31 9.81
N SER A 134 -5.21 19.83 10.54
CA SER A 134 -3.79 19.59 10.22
C SER A 134 -3.47 18.11 10.39
N VAL A 135 -2.75 17.53 9.42
CA VAL A 135 -2.31 16.13 9.46
C VAL A 135 -1.48 15.80 10.70
N ASN A 136 -0.73 16.79 11.21
CA ASN A 136 0.12 16.63 12.40
C ASN A 136 -0.68 16.50 13.72
N THR A 137 -1.98 16.75 13.71
CA THR A 137 -2.86 16.68 14.89
C THR A 137 -3.70 15.40 14.94
N LEU A 138 -3.52 14.53 13.96
CA LEU A 138 -4.28 13.30 13.83
C LEU A 138 -3.77 12.22 14.79
N SER A 139 -4.68 11.42 15.33
CA SER A 139 -4.34 10.16 16.00
C SER A 139 -3.80 9.15 14.98
N GLY A 140 -3.08 8.12 15.43
CA GLY A 140 -2.53 7.09 14.55
C GLY A 140 -3.58 6.44 13.64
N GLY A 141 -4.76 6.12 14.18
CA GLY A 141 -5.86 5.59 13.36
C GLY A 141 -6.39 6.59 12.33
N GLU A 142 -6.50 7.89 12.70
CA GLU A 142 -6.90 8.93 11.75
C GLU A 142 -5.84 9.13 10.67
N GLN A 143 -4.54 9.02 11.01
CA GLN A 143 -3.44 9.04 10.03
C GLN A 143 -3.53 7.86 9.05
N ASN A 144 -3.76 6.65 9.54
CA ASN A 144 -3.91 5.46 8.70
C ASN A 144 -5.03 5.61 7.67
N PHE A 145 -6.22 6.03 8.10
CA PHE A 145 -7.34 6.24 7.17
C PHE A 145 -7.11 7.43 6.23
N THR A 146 -6.42 8.48 6.67
CA THR A 146 -6.07 9.62 5.80
C THR A 146 -5.07 9.20 4.72
N ALA A 147 -4.01 8.46 5.08
CA ALA A 147 -3.06 7.92 4.12
C ALA A 147 -3.73 7.00 3.09
N LEU A 148 -4.62 6.10 3.55
CA LEU A 148 -5.38 5.24 2.67
C LEU A 148 -6.31 6.04 1.73
N ALA A 149 -6.95 7.10 2.23
CA ALA A 149 -7.75 8.01 1.40
C ALA A 149 -6.92 8.65 0.29
N GLY A 150 -5.72 9.13 0.59
CA GLY A 150 -4.78 9.71 -0.38
C GLY A 150 -4.37 8.71 -1.45
N VAL A 151 -4.08 7.48 -1.06
CA VAL A 151 -3.76 6.39 -2.00
C VAL A 151 -4.96 6.05 -2.89
N LEU A 152 -6.15 5.89 -2.33
CA LEU A 152 -7.37 5.57 -3.10
C LEU A 152 -7.80 6.71 -4.02
N ALA A 153 -7.51 7.97 -3.67
CA ALA A 153 -7.80 9.13 -4.52
C ALA A 153 -7.05 9.08 -5.86
N MET A 154 -5.90 8.43 -5.92
CA MET A 154 -5.15 8.21 -7.16
C MET A 154 -5.72 7.10 -8.05
N GLN A 155 -6.77 6.39 -7.61
CA GLN A 155 -7.41 5.27 -8.31
C GLN A 155 -6.41 4.16 -8.70
N PRO A 156 -5.66 3.60 -7.75
CA PRO A 156 -4.65 2.60 -8.04
C PRO A 156 -5.28 1.32 -8.60
N LYS A 157 -4.49 0.56 -9.37
CA LYS A 157 -4.88 -0.76 -9.87
C LYS A 157 -4.51 -1.89 -8.91
N VAL A 158 -3.59 -1.63 -8.00
CA VAL A 158 -3.10 -2.58 -6.98
C VAL A 158 -2.81 -1.81 -5.70
N LEU A 159 -3.02 -2.44 -4.54
CA LEU A 159 -2.64 -1.90 -3.24
C LEU A 159 -1.55 -2.75 -2.60
N LEU A 160 -0.52 -2.08 -2.10
CA LEU A 160 0.48 -2.61 -1.19
C LEU A 160 0.21 -2.03 0.20
N LEU A 161 0.03 -2.89 1.20
CA LEU A 161 -0.25 -2.45 2.56
C LEU A 161 0.80 -3.04 3.51
N ASP A 162 1.52 -2.18 4.21
CA ASP A 162 2.55 -2.58 5.17
C ASP A 162 2.02 -2.43 6.59
N GLU A 163 1.76 -3.56 7.26
CA GLU A 163 1.22 -3.65 8.62
C GLU A 163 0.01 -2.71 8.87
N PRO A 164 -1.06 -2.78 8.03
CA PRO A 164 -2.12 -1.78 8.03
C PRO A 164 -2.99 -1.76 9.28
N THR A 165 -2.90 -2.78 10.12
CA THR A 165 -3.62 -2.86 11.42
C THR A 165 -2.80 -2.31 12.58
N ASN A 166 -1.53 -1.96 12.35
CA ASN A 166 -0.64 -1.55 13.42
C ASN A 166 -1.13 -0.25 14.09
N GLY A 167 -1.23 -0.26 15.41
CA GLY A 167 -1.71 0.88 16.20
C GLY A 167 -3.22 1.17 16.08
N LEU A 168 -3.99 0.32 15.41
CA LEU A 168 -5.45 0.42 15.36
C LEU A 168 -6.11 -0.35 16.51
N ASP A 169 -7.19 0.22 17.05
CA ASP A 169 -8.10 -0.51 17.94
C ASP A 169 -9.00 -1.49 17.16
N ALA A 170 -9.67 -2.38 17.88
CA ALA A 170 -10.52 -3.42 17.28
C ALA A 170 -11.64 -2.85 16.38
N LYS A 171 -12.19 -1.67 16.71
CA LYS A 171 -13.23 -1.00 15.91
C LYS A 171 -12.66 -0.52 14.57
N ASN A 172 -11.49 0.09 14.59
CA ASN A 172 -10.81 0.58 13.39
C ASN A 172 -10.30 -0.59 12.53
N ILE A 173 -9.82 -1.69 13.13
CA ILE A 173 -9.47 -2.91 12.38
C ILE A 173 -10.71 -3.47 11.66
N ALA A 174 -11.87 -3.56 12.35
CA ALA A 174 -13.10 -4.04 11.72
C ALA A 174 -13.54 -3.13 10.55
N LYS A 175 -13.44 -1.80 10.73
CA LYS A 175 -13.72 -0.82 9.69
C LYS A 175 -12.79 -0.96 8.48
N LEU A 176 -11.49 -1.09 8.72
CA LEU A 176 -10.49 -1.31 7.67
C LEU A 176 -10.76 -2.61 6.91
N THR A 177 -11.03 -3.70 7.65
CA THR A 177 -11.34 -5.01 7.08
C THR A 177 -12.55 -4.95 6.15
N ALA A 178 -13.64 -4.29 6.59
CA ALA A 178 -14.84 -4.12 5.77
C ALA A 178 -14.54 -3.33 4.49
N LEU A 179 -13.80 -2.22 4.61
CA LEU A 179 -13.41 -1.40 3.47
C LEU A 179 -12.55 -2.18 2.46
N LEU A 180 -11.49 -2.88 2.92
CA LEU A 180 -10.61 -3.64 2.03
C LEU A 180 -11.34 -4.81 1.36
N ARG A 181 -12.38 -5.35 2.01
CA ARG A 181 -13.22 -6.40 1.42
C ARG A 181 -14.10 -5.85 0.28
N GLU A 182 -14.59 -4.62 0.40
CA GLU A 182 -15.38 -3.95 -0.64
C GLU A 182 -14.53 -3.52 -1.85
N LEU A 183 -13.24 -3.24 -1.63
CA LEU A 183 -12.32 -2.93 -2.71
C LEU A 183 -12.03 -4.18 -3.54
N GLN A 184 -12.47 -4.20 -4.79
CA GLN A 184 -12.18 -5.29 -5.73
C GLN A 184 -10.81 -5.10 -6.40
N LEU A 185 -9.80 -4.74 -5.62
CA LEU A 185 -8.43 -4.55 -6.08
C LEU A 185 -7.56 -5.72 -5.66
N PRO A 186 -6.60 -6.13 -6.49
CA PRO A 186 -5.54 -7.01 -6.03
C PRO A 186 -4.73 -6.29 -4.94
N MET A 187 -4.37 -7.04 -3.90
CA MET A 187 -3.66 -6.49 -2.75
C MET A 187 -2.52 -7.41 -2.34
N LEU A 188 -1.38 -6.83 -2.03
CA LEU A 188 -0.29 -7.49 -1.33
C LEU A 188 -0.19 -6.86 0.06
N ILE A 189 -0.42 -7.66 1.10
CA ILE A 189 -0.57 -7.15 2.47
C ILE A 189 0.46 -7.83 3.36
N ALA A 190 1.43 -7.06 3.84
CA ALA A 190 2.34 -7.52 4.87
C ALA A 190 1.67 -7.36 6.23
N SER A 191 1.52 -8.45 6.97
CA SER A 191 0.94 -8.41 8.31
C SER A 191 1.38 -9.60 9.15
N HIS A 192 1.57 -9.37 10.44
CA HIS A 192 1.75 -10.39 11.46
C HIS A 192 0.42 -10.71 12.19
N ASP A 193 -0.67 -9.98 11.91
CA ASP A 193 -1.99 -10.22 12.50
C ASP A 193 -2.70 -11.37 11.78
N LEU A 194 -2.65 -12.56 12.39
CA LEU A 194 -3.26 -13.77 11.84
C LEU A 194 -4.78 -13.65 11.69
N ARG A 195 -5.48 -12.99 12.62
CA ARG A 195 -6.93 -12.84 12.56
C ARG A 195 -7.34 -11.94 11.39
N PHE A 196 -6.57 -10.89 11.15
CA PHE A 196 -6.79 -10.00 10.02
C PHE A 196 -6.57 -10.75 8.70
N SER A 197 -5.50 -11.54 8.58
CA SER A 197 -5.23 -12.34 7.39
C SER A 197 -6.29 -13.41 7.16
N GLU A 198 -6.69 -14.19 8.18
CA GLU A 198 -7.75 -15.21 8.08
C GLU A 198 -9.07 -14.63 7.56
N THR A 199 -9.33 -13.36 7.86
CA THR A 199 -10.59 -12.70 7.47
C THR A 199 -10.59 -12.21 6.02
N LEU A 200 -9.44 -11.88 5.44
CA LEU A 200 -9.33 -11.19 4.14
C LEU A 200 -8.55 -11.97 3.09
N ALA A 201 -7.64 -12.86 3.47
CA ALA A 201 -6.72 -13.51 2.54
C ALA A 201 -7.45 -14.44 1.56
N ASN A 202 -7.02 -14.41 0.29
CA ASN A 202 -7.26 -15.49 -0.66
C ASN A 202 -6.14 -16.53 -0.58
N SER A 203 -4.91 -16.05 -0.31
CA SER A 203 -3.73 -16.89 -0.11
C SER A 203 -2.72 -16.20 0.81
N CYS A 204 -1.82 -16.97 1.40
CA CYS A 204 -0.75 -16.49 2.26
C CYS A 204 0.59 -17.04 1.76
N LEU A 205 1.61 -16.18 1.78
CA LEU A 205 3.01 -16.57 1.69
C LEU A 205 3.58 -16.50 3.12
N SER A 206 4.07 -17.62 3.60
CA SER A 206 4.83 -17.72 4.86
C SER A 206 6.29 -18.05 4.54
N ASP A 207 7.18 -17.58 5.40
CA ASP A 207 8.60 -17.94 5.38
C ASP A 207 8.83 -19.44 5.48
#